data_bda0e0e3dcfc5d6466fee84827fb4db0
#
_entry.id   bda0e0e3dcfc5d6466fee84827fb4db0
#
_cell.length_a   1.000
_cell.length_b   1.000
_cell.length_c   1.000
_cell.angle_alpha   90.00
_cell.angle_beta   90.00
_cell.angle_gamma   90.00
#
_symmetry.space_group_name_H-M   'P 1'
#
loop_
_entity.id
_entity.type
_entity.pdbx_description
1 polymer ?
#
loop_
_entity_poly.entity_id
_entity_poly.type
_entity_poly.pdbx_seq_one_letter_code
_entity_poly.pdbx_strand_id
1 'polypeptide(L)'
;MSTNLEFARFPAPDGMNGWWESLPPATDARTVASESRFDWVVVGGGITGLCAARRLAELAPGASIALVEADRIGRTTAGRNSGFFVDLPHDISSESYSRSIEEDRADVRFQRHGIDYVRDIVRRFGIDCDWRDDGKFHASANKKGAAALAHFADGLTRIGEAFEWLDQAAIKAVTGTDFYTGALFTPGCSTVQPAALMRGLAATQPDNVTVFELSPVTLIEPRGDTRVLHFAGGTIVAKQVILCTNAYAATFGMHSNGLLPVYTFASLTRPMNADEVAKLGGTRSWAVIPADPMGTTVRRLITDRICVRNHFAFRPDVKVSAADLAKARHLHQRSFARRFPMLGGVELEYTWGGPLCLSANNGALFGKRADGLYEAIGCNGLGLSRGSSSGKLIAEYALGESNSLVQQLLKQPHPRPLPVRPLVDLAVSATIWAKEFSAGAEL
;
A
#
# COMPACT_ATOMS: atom_id res chain seq x y z
N MET A 1 -5.86 -22.36 -24.46
CA MET A 1 -4.42 -22.73 -24.36
C MET A 1 -3.81 -21.85 -23.28
N SER A 2 -3.21 -22.44 -22.26
CA SER A 2 -2.57 -21.68 -21.17
C SER A 2 -1.23 -21.15 -21.69
N THR A 3 -1.09 -19.84 -21.84
CA THR A 3 0.14 -19.18 -22.32
C THR A 3 1.17 -19.08 -21.21
N ASN A 4 2.44 -19.17 -21.56
CA ASN A 4 3.56 -18.86 -20.70
C ASN A 4 3.44 -17.41 -20.19
N LEU A 5 3.82 -17.17 -18.93
CA LEU A 5 3.92 -15.85 -18.35
C LEU A 5 5.40 -15.51 -18.12
N GLU A 6 5.92 -14.58 -18.90
CA GLU A 6 7.30 -14.11 -18.79
C GLU A 6 7.37 -12.85 -17.91
N PHE A 7 8.37 -12.79 -17.05
CA PHE A 7 8.60 -11.72 -16.10
C PHE A 7 9.94 -11.04 -16.43
N ALA A 8 9.87 -9.92 -17.10
CA ALA A 8 11.06 -9.22 -17.59
C ALA A 8 11.58 -8.10 -16.67
N ARG A 9 10.78 -7.69 -15.67
CA ARG A 9 11.12 -6.58 -14.79
C ARG A 9 10.79 -6.93 -13.34
N PHE A 10 11.75 -6.64 -12.47
CA PHE A 10 11.67 -6.93 -11.05
C PHE A 10 11.79 -5.66 -10.23
N PRO A 11 11.32 -5.68 -8.96
CA PRO A 11 11.57 -4.58 -8.04
C PRO A 11 13.06 -4.23 -7.99
N ALA A 12 13.37 -2.96 -8.23
CA ALA A 12 14.69 -2.40 -7.96
C ALA A 12 14.51 -1.33 -6.87
N PRO A 13 15.31 -1.36 -5.80
CA PRO A 13 15.17 -0.38 -4.73
C PRO A 13 15.58 1.01 -5.24
N ASP A 14 14.61 1.93 -5.22
CA ASP A 14 14.76 3.32 -5.61
C ASP A 14 14.90 4.20 -4.36
N GLY A 15 16.12 4.64 -4.05
CA GLY A 15 16.40 5.41 -2.84
C GLY A 15 16.38 4.58 -1.54
N MET A 16 16.82 5.21 -0.47
CA MET A 16 16.82 4.58 0.86
C MET A 16 15.42 4.68 1.47
N ASN A 17 14.80 3.53 1.69
CA ASN A 17 13.52 3.42 2.36
C ASN A 17 13.69 3.62 3.87
N GLY A 18 13.33 4.80 4.39
CA GLY A 18 13.50 5.13 5.81
C GLY A 18 12.83 4.15 6.78
N TRP A 19 11.75 3.48 6.37
CA TRP A 19 11.15 2.41 7.18
C TRP A 19 12.05 1.19 7.30
N TRP A 20 12.69 0.79 6.20
CA TRP A 20 13.61 -0.35 6.17
C TRP A 20 14.92 -0.03 6.88
N GLU A 21 15.51 1.13 6.60
CA GLU A 21 16.80 1.55 7.15
C GLU A 21 16.76 1.79 8.66
N SER A 22 15.58 2.06 9.23
CA SER A 22 15.39 2.22 10.67
C SER A 22 15.20 0.90 11.44
N LEU A 23 15.22 -0.25 10.74
CA LEU A 23 15.09 -1.57 11.37
C LEU A 23 16.45 -2.23 11.58
N PRO A 24 16.54 -3.18 12.53
CA PRO A 24 17.71 -4.05 12.63
C PRO A 24 18.00 -4.78 11.31
N PRO A 25 19.26 -5.18 11.05
CA PRO A 25 19.61 -5.97 9.87
C PRO A 25 18.64 -7.15 9.67
N ALA A 26 18.28 -7.41 8.42
CA ALA A 26 17.44 -8.56 8.12
C ALA A 26 18.24 -9.86 8.26
N THR A 27 17.55 -10.94 8.65
CA THR A 27 18.12 -12.30 8.68
C THR A 27 18.51 -12.77 7.29
N ASP A 28 19.29 -13.85 7.18
CA ASP A 28 19.66 -14.44 5.92
C ASP A 28 18.41 -14.85 5.11
N ALA A 29 18.46 -14.61 3.80
CA ALA A 29 17.41 -14.98 2.90
C ALA A 29 17.52 -16.44 2.47
N ARG A 30 16.41 -17.17 2.49
CA ARG A 30 16.32 -18.44 1.77
C ARG A 30 16.00 -18.14 0.31
N THR A 31 16.82 -18.64 -0.61
CA THR A 31 16.61 -18.49 -2.06
C THR A 31 16.19 -19.82 -2.68
N VAL A 32 15.54 -19.76 -3.86
CA VAL A 32 15.31 -20.95 -4.66
C VAL A 32 16.60 -21.35 -5.34
N ALA A 33 17.24 -22.43 -4.88
CA ALA A 33 18.57 -22.88 -5.32
C ALA A 33 18.57 -24.24 -6.04
N SER A 34 17.42 -24.92 -6.11
CA SER A 34 17.28 -26.24 -6.78
C SER A 34 15.82 -26.47 -7.18
N GLU A 35 15.56 -27.61 -7.83
CA GLU A 35 14.18 -28.04 -8.09
C GLU A 35 13.48 -28.40 -6.77
N SER A 36 12.25 -27.92 -6.62
CA SER A 36 11.37 -28.24 -5.49
C SER A 36 9.92 -28.35 -5.94
N ARG A 37 9.06 -28.94 -5.08
CA ARG A 37 7.65 -29.16 -5.36
C ARG A 37 6.81 -28.67 -4.20
N PHE A 38 5.72 -27.98 -4.54
CA PHE A 38 4.74 -27.47 -3.57
C PHE A 38 3.32 -27.70 -4.11
N ASP A 39 2.35 -27.77 -3.21
CA ASP A 39 0.95 -27.77 -3.62
C ASP A 39 0.54 -26.39 -4.10
N TRP A 40 1.02 -25.34 -3.42
CA TRP A 40 0.74 -23.92 -3.71
C TRP A 40 2.00 -23.10 -3.84
N VAL A 41 1.99 -22.15 -4.76
CA VAL A 41 2.98 -21.06 -4.82
C VAL A 41 2.26 -19.74 -4.83
N VAL A 42 2.63 -18.85 -3.90
CA VAL A 42 2.20 -17.46 -3.87
C VAL A 42 3.34 -16.59 -4.37
N VAL A 43 3.11 -15.84 -5.45
CA VAL A 43 4.10 -14.96 -6.08
C VAL A 43 3.89 -13.51 -5.63
N GLY A 44 4.87 -12.98 -4.89
CA GLY A 44 4.89 -11.64 -4.33
C GLY A 44 4.74 -11.63 -2.81
N GLY A 45 5.80 -11.26 -2.08
CA GLY A 45 5.89 -11.18 -0.62
C GLY A 45 5.39 -9.85 -0.03
N GLY A 46 4.50 -9.14 -0.74
CA GLY A 46 3.77 -7.98 -0.20
C GLY A 46 2.62 -8.40 0.72
N ILE A 47 1.89 -7.41 1.26
CA ILE A 47 0.80 -7.66 2.21
C ILE A 47 -0.23 -8.67 1.67
N THR A 48 -0.59 -8.59 0.38
CA THR A 48 -1.55 -9.49 -0.25
C THR A 48 -1.05 -10.93 -0.25
N GLY A 49 0.20 -11.15 -0.67
CA GLY A 49 0.77 -12.50 -0.71
C GLY A 49 1.03 -13.08 0.68
N LEU A 50 1.49 -12.27 1.64
CA LEU A 50 1.69 -12.69 3.03
C LEU A 50 0.36 -13.14 3.68
N CYS A 51 -0.73 -12.39 3.45
CA CYS A 51 -2.06 -12.77 3.92
C CYS A 51 -2.60 -14.00 3.18
N ALA A 52 -2.36 -14.12 1.87
CA ALA A 52 -2.81 -15.27 1.08
C ALA A 52 -2.09 -16.56 1.51
N ALA A 53 -0.77 -16.54 1.64
CA ALA A 53 0.01 -17.71 2.07
C ALA A 53 -0.40 -18.19 3.47
N ARG A 54 -0.53 -17.25 4.43
CA ARG A 54 -1.02 -17.58 5.77
C ARG A 54 -2.41 -18.19 5.73
N ARG A 55 -3.36 -17.58 5.01
CA ARG A 55 -4.73 -18.07 4.97
C ARG A 55 -4.85 -19.44 4.29
N LEU A 56 -4.08 -19.70 3.24
CA LEU A 56 -3.96 -21.04 2.65
C LEU A 56 -3.47 -22.04 3.70
N ALA A 57 -2.44 -21.69 4.47
CA ALA A 57 -1.87 -22.57 5.48
C ALA A 57 -2.86 -22.85 6.63
N GLU A 58 -3.65 -21.85 7.03
CA GLU A 58 -4.69 -22.01 8.06
C GLU A 58 -5.81 -22.95 7.60
N LEU A 59 -6.24 -22.84 6.33
CA LEU A 59 -7.36 -23.62 5.79
C LEU A 59 -6.94 -24.99 5.27
N ALA A 60 -5.70 -25.15 4.84
CA ALA A 60 -5.15 -26.39 4.31
C ALA A 60 -3.83 -26.77 5.03
N PRO A 61 -3.89 -27.17 6.31
CA PRO A 61 -2.69 -27.40 7.12
C PRO A 61 -1.81 -28.56 6.61
N GLY A 62 -2.36 -29.46 5.79
CA GLY A 62 -1.61 -30.53 5.14
C GLY A 62 -0.97 -30.15 3.80
N ALA A 63 -1.23 -28.96 3.27
CA ALA A 63 -0.65 -28.52 2.01
C ALA A 63 0.71 -27.87 2.21
N SER A 64 1.63 -28.10 1.28
CA SER A 64 2.91 -27.40 1.21
C SER A 64 2.77 -26.09 0.40
N ILE A 65 3.24 -24.97 0.97
CA ILE A 65 3.07 -23.64 0.38
C ILE A 65 4.44 -22.96 0.25
N ALA A 66 4.78 -22.48 -0.95
CA ALA A 66 5.90 -21.57 -1.15
C ALA A 66 5.40 -20.13 -1.31
N LEU A 67 5.96 -19.21 -0.57
CA LEU A 67 5.83 -17.77 -0.80
C LEU A 67 7.13 -17.28 -1.40
N VAL A 68 7.09 -16.72 -2.61
CA VAL A 68 8.28 -16.25 -3.32
C VAL A 68 8.26 -14.74 -3.53
N GLU A 69 9.36 -14.08 -3.16
CA GLU A 69 9.56 -12.64 -3.30
C GLU A 69 10.83 -12.35 -4.11
N ALA A 70 10.75 -11.39 -5.00
CA ALA A 70 11.84 -11.05 -5.90
C ALA A 70 13.01 -10.33 -5.20
N ASP A 71 12.74 -9.56 -4.16
CA ASP A 71 13.72 -8.84 -3.31
C ASP A 71 13.56 -9.30 -1.86
N ARG A 72 13.87 -8.43 -0.90
CA ARG A 72 13.64 -8.65 0.54
C ARG A 72 12.22 -8.22 0.92
N ILE A 73 11.52 -9.03 1.71
CA ILE A 73 10.17 -8.70 2.22
C ILE A 73 10.24 -7.47 3.13
N GLY A 74 9.44 -6.46 2.81
CA GLY A 74 9.42 -5.16 3.49
C GLY A 74 10.34 -4.10 2.88
N ARG A 75 11.24 -4.44 1.98
CA ARG A 75 12.11 -3.49 1.28
C ARG A 75 11.44 -2.84 0.07
N THR A 76 10.54 -3.58 -0.58
CA THR A 76 9.83 -3.16 -1.80
C THR A 76 8.49 -2.48 -1.48
N THR A 77 7.57 -2.41 -2.43
CA THR A 77 6.33 -1.60 -2.43
C THR A 77 5.54 -1.65 -1.13
N ALA A 78 5.30 -2.84 -0.57
CA ALA A 78 4.46 -2.99 0.62
C ALA A 78 5.09 -2.39 1.88
N GLY A 79 6.41 -2.32 1.96
CA GLY A 79 7.15 -1.66 3.04
C GLY A 79 7.50 -0.19 2.77
N ARG A 80 6.99 0.42 1.68
CA ARG A 80 7.33 1.79 1.25
C ARG A 80 6.18 2.79 1.35
N ASN A 81 5.01 2.33 1.76
CA ASN A 81 3.83 3.19 1.92
C ASN A 81 3.90 4.04 3.20
N SER A 82 2.93 4.92 3.41
CA SER A 82 2.90 5.81 4.59
C SER A 82 2.35 5.14 5.86
N GLY A 83 2.05 3.85 5.82
CA GLY A 83 1.70 3.05 6.99
C GLY A 83 0.28 3.23 7.53
N PHE A 84 -0.69 3.55 6.66
CA PHE A 84 -2.10 3.69 7.05
C PHE A 84 -2.91 2.45 6.65
N PHE A 85 -3.62 1.89 7.59
CA PHE A 85 -4.75 1.00 7.39
C PHE A 85 -6.03 1.83 7.39
N VAL A 86 -6.39 2.37 6.23
CA VAL A 86 -7.60 3.19 6.06
C VAL A 86 -8.83 2.29 6.00
N ASP A 87 -9.81 2.55 6.85
CA ASP A 87 -11.04 1.77 6.98
C ASP A 87 -12.24 2.37 6.24
N LEU A 88 -12.20 3.68 5.96
CA LEU A 88 -13.27 4.45 5.34
C LEU A 88 -13.06 4.62 3.83
N PRO A 89 -14.08 5.05 3.08
CA PRO A 89 -13.94 5.36 1.66
C PRO A 89 -12.75 6.29 1.39
N HIS A 90 -11.98 6.00 0.35
CA HIS A 90 -10.78 6.77 0.01
C HIS A 90 -10.54 6.75 -1.51
N ASP A 91 -11.53 7.19 -2.26
CA ASP A 91 -11.40 7.34 -3.70
C ASP A 91 -10.62 8.62 -4.03
N ILE A 92 -9.35 8.48 -4.37
CA ILE A 92 -8.47 9.59 -4.74
C ILE A 92 -8.83 10.26 -6.07
N SER A 93 -9.75 9.70 -6.83
CA SER A 93 -10.30 10.32 -8.05
C SER A 93 -11.48 11.24 -7.73
N SER A 94 -12.17 11.02 -6.60
CA SER A 94 -13.24 11.85 -6.09
C SER A 94 -12.70 13.07 -5.34
N GLU A 95 -13.41 14.19 -5.41
CA GLU A 95 -13.07 15.40 -4.64
C GLU A 95 -13.39 15.26 -3.13
N SER A 96 -14.22 14.27 -2.76
CA SER A 96 -14.69 14.05 -1.39
C SER A 96 -14.35 12.66 -0.84
N TYR A 97 -13.50 11.90 -1.52
CA TYR A 97 -13.16 10.51 -1.19
C TYR A 97 -14.34 9.52 -1.20
N SER A 98 -15.59 9.97 -1.37
CA SER A 98 -16.82 9.17 -1.34
C SER A 98 -17.39 8.91 -2.73
N ARG A 99 -18.21 7.84 -2.84
CA ARG A 99 -18.97 7.44 -4.03
C ARG A 99 -20.45 7.27 -3.68
N SER A 100 -21.12 6.24 -4.19
CA SER A 100 -22.48 5.89 -3.76
C SER A 100 -22.48 5.28 -2.35
N ILE A 101 -23.62 5.35 -1.65
CA ILE A 101 -23.77 4.79 -0.29
C ILE A 101 -23.47 3.28 -0.27
N GLU A 102 -23.94 2.55 -1.27
CA GLU A 102 -23.73 1.11 -1.39
C GLU A 102 -22.27 0.76 -1.57
N GLU A 103 -21.57 1.49 -2.46
CA GLU A 103 -20.14 1.29 -2.72
C GLU A 103 -19.31 1.65 -1.48
N ASP A 104 -19.60 2.78 -0.83
CA ASP A 104 -18.90 3.23 0.37
C ASP A 104 -19.06 2.24 1.53
N ARG A 105 -20.29 1.75 1.78
CA ARG A 105 -20.53 0.69 2.79
C ARG A 105 -19.83 -0.62 2.46
N ALA A 106 -19.81 -0.99 1.18
CA ALA A 106 -19.12 -2.19 0.72
C ALA A 106 -17.60 -2.06 0.90
N ASP A 107 -17.03 -0.89 0.60
CA ASP A 107 -15.60 -0.60 0.82
C ASP A 107 -15.24 -0.62 2.31
N VAL A 108 -16.04 -0.03 3.19
CA VAL A 108 -15.82 -0.06 4.65
C VAL A 108 -15.76 -1.51 5.16
N ARG A 109 -16.77 -2.33 4.81
CA ARG A 109 -16.77 -3.76 5.23
C ARG A 109 -15.54 -4.50 4.72
N PHE A 110 -15.19 -4.29 3.45
CA PHE A 110 -14.04 -4.94 2.83
C PHE A 110 -12.72 -4.51 3.45
N GLN A 111 -12.53 -3.22 3.72
CA GLN A 111 -11.30 -2.71 4.31
C GLN A 111 -11.14 -3.17 5.76
N ARG A 112 -12.19 -3.07 6.59
CA ARG A 112 -12.18 -3.53 7.98
C ARG A 112 -11.91 -5.03 8.10
N HIS A 113 -12.43 -5.83 7.18
CA HIS A 113 -12.14 -7.26 7.15
C HIS A 113 -10.63 -7.58 7.10
N GLY A 114 -9.87 -6.86 6.27
CA GLY A 114 -8.42 -7.02 6.19
C GLY A 114 -7.67 -6.41 7.37
N ILE A 115 -8.14 -5.26 7.87
CA ILE A 115 -7.58 -4.62 9.05
C ILE A 115 -7.68 -5.55 10.27
N ASP A 116 -8.86 -6.10 10.51
CA ASP A 116 -9.10 -7.00 11.65
C ASP A 116 -8.25 -8.27 11.54
N TYR A 117 -8.16 -8.86 10.34
CA TYR A 117 -7.33 -10.04 10.11
C TYR A 117 -5.86 -9.80 10.45
N VAL A 118 -5.29 -8.69 9.96
CA VAL A 118 -3.87 -8.38 10.24
C VAL A 118 -3.66 -7.95 11.69
N ARG A 119 -4.59 -7.18 12.27
CA ARG A 119 -4.55 -6.79 13.69
C ARG A 119 -4.49 -8.01 14.61
N ASP A 120 -5.32 -9.01 14.32
CA ASP A 120 -5.35 -10.26 15.10
C ASP A 120 -4.02 -11.02 15.00
N ILE A 121 -3.42 -11.08 13.80
CA ILE A 121 -2.10 -11.69 13.60
C ILE A 121 -1.04 -10.92 14.40
N VAL A 122 -1.01 -9.60 14.28
CA VAL A 122 -0.05 -8.73 14.99
C VAL A 122 -0.13 -8.97 16.50
N ARG A 123 -1.34 -8.98 17.05
CA ARG A 123 -1.58 -9.23 18.50
C ARG A 123 -1.21 -10.65 18.90
N ARG A 124 -1.64 -11.65 18.16
CA ARG A 124 -1.42 -13.06 18.44
C ARG A 124 0.07 -13.44 18.47
N PHE A 125 0.85 -12.89 17.56
CA PHE A 125 2.27 -13.22 17.41
C PHE A 125 3.22 -12.16 17.99
N GLY A 126 2.68 -11.10 18.60
CA GLY A 126 3.49 -10.02 19.19
C GLY A 126 4.39 -9.32 18.18
N ILE A 127 3.90 -9.08 16.95
CA ILE A 127 4.71 -8.43 15.89
C ILE A 127 4.98 -6.98 16.29
N ASP A 128 6.24 -6.63 16.51
CA ASP A 128 6.67 -5.26 16.80
C ASP A 128 6.74 -4.44 15.52
N CYS A 129 5.63 -3.78 15.20
CA CYS A 129 5.47 -2.94 13.99
C CYS A 129 4.85 -1.58 14.29
N ASP A 130 4.93 -1.09 15.53
CA ASP A 130 4.29 0.16 15.96
C ASP A 130 2.81 0.24 15.53
N TRP A 131 2.05 -0.85 15.78
CA TRP A 131 0.61 -0.88 15.51
C TRP A 131 -0.11 0.07 16.45
N ARG A 132 -0.87 1.04 15.87
CA ARG A 132 -1.65 2.02 16.62
C ARG A 132 -3.05 2.11 16.09
N ASP A 133 -4.02 1.96 16.97
CA ASP A 133 -5.45 2.16 16.70
C ASP A 133 -5.89 3.58 17.15
N ASP A 134 -5.07 4.60 16.81
CA ASP A 134 -5.25 5.99 17.26
C ASP A 134 -6.13 6.83 16.31
N GLY A 135 -6.70 6.20 15.27
CA GLY A 135 -7.45 6.92 14.24
C GLY A 135 -6.57 7.77 13.32
N LYS A 136 -7.21 8.68 12.58
CA LYS A 136 -6.53 9.64 11.70
C LYS A 136 -7.28 10.95 11.60
N PHE A 137 -6.57 11.99 11.19
CA PHE A 137 -7.13 13.30 10.88
C PHE A 137 -7.12 13.49 9.35
N HIS A 138 -8.25 13.92 8.78
CA HIS A 138 -8.26 14.61 7.49
C HIS A 138 -8.19 16.10 7.78
N ALA A 139 -7.11 16.78 7.40
CA ALA A 139 -6.90 18.17 7.75
C ALA A 139 -6.84 19.07 6.52
N SER A 140 -7.44 20.24 6.61
CA SER A 140 -7.45 21.26 5.56
C SER A 140 -6.46 22.37 5.85
N ALA A 141 -5.81 22.89 4.79
CA ALA A 141 -4.93 24.05 4.85
C ALA A 141 -5.53 25.30 4.15
N ASN A 142 -6.71 25.19 3.56
CA ASN A 142 -7.37 26.27 2.81
C ASN A 142 -8.88 26.06 2.71
N LYS A 143 -9.59 27.05 2.15
CA LYS A 143 -11.06 27.00 1.99
C LYS A 143 -11.54 25.86 1.09
N LYS A 144 -10.78 25.51 0.05
CA LYS A 144 -11.11 24.38 -0.85
C LYS A 144 -11.05 23.06 -0.08
N GLY A 145 -9.99 22.84 0.70
CA GLY A 145 -9.86 21.68 1.56
C GLY A 145 -10.96 21.60 2.60
N ALA A 146 -11.33 22.73 3.23
CA ALA A 146 -12.45 22.77 4.19
C ALA A 146 -13.78 22.35 3.54
N ALA A 147 -14.06 22.78 2.31
CA ALA A 147 -15.24 22.35 1.56
C ALA A 147 -15.21 20.85 1.23
N ALA A 148 -14.04 20.31 0.85
CA ALA A 148 -13.88 18.88 0.61
C ALA A 148 -14.12 18.04 1.88
N LEU A 149 -13.66 18.52 3.06
CA LEU A 149 -13.96 17.88 4.34
C LEU A 149 -15.45 17.88 4.66
N ALA A 150 -16.18 18.98 4.37
CA ALA A 150 -17.62 19.04 4.58
C ALA A 150 -18.34 17.98 3.73
N HIS A 151 -18.01 17.87 2.45
CA HIS A 151 -18.57 16.82 1.57
C HIS A 151 -18.23 15.41 2.05
N PHE A 152 -17.01 15.20 2.57
CA PHE A 152 -16.62 13.90 3.13
C PHE A 152 -17.42 13.57 4.38
N ALA A 153 -17.62 14.54 5.29
CA ALA A 153 -18.44 14.38 6.48
C ALA A 153 -19.90 14.04 6.15
N ASP A 154 -20.47 14.69 5.13
CA ASP A 154 -21.81 14.37 4.61
C ASP A 154 -21.87 12.90 4.11
N GLY A 155 -20.81 12.46 3.42
CA GLY A 155 -20.67 11.07 2.98
C GLY A 155 -20.66 10.10 4.17
N LEU A 156 -19.85 10.37 5.19
CA LEU A 156 -19.76 9.57 6.41
C LEU A 156 -21.10 9.51 7.18
N THR A 157 -21.78 10.64 7.30
CA THR A 157 -23.11 10.72 7.91
C THR A 157 -24.10 9.81 7.19
N ARG A 158 -24.14 9.83 5.86
CA ARG A 158 -25.04 8.99 5.05
C ARG A 158 -24.81 7.49 5.24
N ILE A 159 -23.57 7.08 5.48
CA ILE A 159 -23.25 5.66 5.71
C ILE A 159 -23.26 5.27 7.19
N GLY A 160 -23.42 6.25 8.11
CA GLY A 160 -23.53 6.03 9.57
C GLY A 160 -22.18 5.87 10.26
N GLU A 161 -21.10 6.44 9.71
CA GLU A 161 -19.76 6.37 10.30
C GLU A 161 -19.48 7.54 11.24
N ALA A 162 -18.79 7.24 12.34
CA ALA A 162 -18.44 8.25 13.36
C ALA A 162 -17.28 9.15 12.92
N PHE A 163 -17.39 10.41 13.21
CA PHE A 163 -16.33 11.40 13.05
C PHE A 163 -16.48 12.55 14.05
N GLU A 164 -15.42 13.32 14.23
CA GLU A 164 -15.39 14.51 15.05
C GLU A 164 -14.77 15.69 14.28
N TRP A 165 -15.39 16.87 14.37
CA TRP A 165 -14.85 18.10 13.82
C TRP A 165 -13.87 18.74 14.80
N LEU A 166 -12.69 19.12 14.29
CA LEU A 166 -11.69 19.91 15.01
C LEU A 166 -11.54 21.26 14.33
N ASP A 167 -11.65 22.33 15.13
CA ASP A 167 -11.25 23.66 14.68
C ASP A 167 -9.72 23.81 14.62
N GLN A 168 -9.26 24.99 14.23
CA GLN A 168 -7.82 25.28 14.13
C GLN A 168 -7.08 25.11 15.46
N ALA A 169 -7.70 25.50 16.58
CA ALA A 169 -7.07 25.38 17.89
C ALA A 169 -6.93 23.93 18.32
N ALA A 170 -7.97 23.12 18.09
CA ALA A 170 -7.98 21.70 18.43
C ALA A 170 -6.96 20.90 17.59
N ILE A 171 -6.90 21.11 16.26
CA ILE A 171 -5.89 20.41 15.43
C ILE A 171 -4.47 20.89 15.70
N LYS A 172 -4.26 22.16 16.09
CA LYS A 172 -2.98 22.65 16.58
C LYS A 172 -2.56 21.96 17.87
N ALA A 173 -3.47 21.77 18.82
CA ALA A 173 -3.19 21.06 20.07
C ALA A 173 -2.72 19.63 19.82
N VAL A 174 -3.16 18.98 18.74
CA VAL A 174 -2.70 17.65 18.31
C VAL A 174 -1.36 17.71 17.59
N THR A 175 -1.25 18.57 16.57
CA THR A 175 -0.12 18.52 15.60
C THR A 175 1.05 19.42 15.98
N GLY A 176 0.84 20.39 16.86
CA GLY A 176 1.82 21.40 17.25
C GLY A 176 2.01 22.54 16.23
N THR A 177 1.25 22.57 15.15
CA THR A 177 1.40 23.57 14.09
C THR A 177 0.11 24.34 13.83
N ASP A 178 0.24 25.61 13.44
CA ASP A 178 -0.85 26.49 12.99
C ASP A 178 -1.21 26.31 11.51
N PHE A 179 -0.56 25.40 10.81
CA PHE A 179 -0.71 25.24 9.37
C PHE A 179 -2.13 24.86 8.93
N TYR A 180 -2.79 24.01 9.72
CA TYR A 180 -4.12 23.50 9.39
C TYR A 180 -5.22 24.45 9.89
N THR A 181 -6.25 24.67 9.07
CA THR A 181 -7.40 25.52 9.38
C THR A 181 -8.52 24.77 10.08
N GLY A 182 -8.49 23.45 10.06
CA GLY A 182 -9.44 22.55 10.70
C GLY A 182 -9.22 21.12 10.24
N ALA A 183 -9.90 20.18 10.88
CA ALA A 183 -9.77 18.76 10.54
C ALA A 183 -11.06 17.98 10.86
N LEU A 184 -11.15 16.79 10.26
CA LEU A 184 -12.11 15.75 10.59
C LEU A 184 -11.35 14.56 11.17
N PHE A 185 -11.60 14.20 12.41
CA PHE A 185 -11.06 12.99 13.02
C PHE A 185 -11.96 11.80 12.75
N THR A 186 -11.37 10.64 12.44
CA THR A 186 -12.07 9.35 12.26
C THR A 186 -11.33 8.25 13.02
N PRO A 187 -12.03 7.45 13.90
CA PRO A 187 -11.36 6.58 14.86
C PRO A 187 -10.91 5.22 14.30
N GLY A 188 -11.46 4.76 13.15
CA GLY A 188 -11.30 3.38 12.68
C GLY A 188 -9.98 3.06 11.97
N CYS A 189 -9.17 4.08 11.68
CA CYS A 189 -7.89 3.92 11.00
C CYS A 189 -6.81 3.44 11.97
N SER A 190 -5.99 2.47 11.55
CA SER A 190 -4.77 2.11 12.25
C SER A 190 -3.54 2.57 11.49
N THR A 191 -2.43 2.78 12.20
CA THR A 191 -1.14 3.09 11.59
C THR A 191 -0.06 2.12 12.04
N VAL A 192 0.95 1.91 11.19
CA VAL A 192 2.04 0.96 11.43
C VAL A 192 3.38 1.49 10.90
N GLN A 193 4.47 0.86 11.30
CA GLN A 193 5.74 0.88 10.57
C GLN A 193 5.67 -0.23 9.49
N PRO A 194 5.53 0.12 8.20
CA PRO A 194 5.13 -0.86 7.19
C PRO A 194 6.19 -1.91 6.88
N ALA A 195 7.49 -1.57 6.93
CA ALA A 195 8.53 -2.55 6.68
C ALA A 195 8.66 -3.56 7.85
N ALA A 196 8.48 -3.10 9.09
CA ALA A 196 8.44 -3.98 10.27
C ALA A 196 7.25 -4.94 10.20
N LEU A 197 6.06 -4.43 9.81
CA LEU A 197 4.88 -5.26 9.63
C LEU A 197 5.12 -6.37 8.59
N MET A 198 5.67 -6.04 7.41
CA MET A 198 5.94 -7.05 6.38
C MET A 198 6.93 -8.12 6.86
N ARG A 199 8.03 -7.70 7.52
CA ARG A 199 9.01 -8.64 8.09
C ARG A 199 8.39 -9.52 9.18
N GLY A 200 7.60 -8.94 10.07
CA GLY A 200 6.91 -9.67 11.14
C GLY A 200 5.90 -10.69 10.61
N LEU A 201 5.09 -10.30 9.60
CA LEU A 201 4.18 -11.22 8.94
C LEU A 201 4.91 -12.38 8.23
N ALA A 202 6.06 -12.13 7.62
CA ALA A 202 6.87 -13.17 7.00
C ALA A 202 7.48 -14.12 8.05
N ALA A 203 8.04 -13.57 9.12
CA ALA A 203 8.68 -14.35 10.19
C ALA A 203 7.69 -15.22 10.99
N THR A 204 6.42 -14.87 10.99
CA THR A 204 5.36 -15.57 11.71
C THR A 204 4.47 -16.44 10.83
N GLN A 205 4.87 -16.72 9.59
CA GLN A 205 4.13 -17.66 8.73
C GLN A 205 4.03 -19.04 9.38
N PRO A 206 2.92 -19.79 9.16
CA PRO A 206 2.81 -21.16 9.64
C PRO A 206 3.91 -22.09 9.08
N ASP A 207 4.20 -23.18 9.78
CA ASP A 207 5.31 -24.10 9.48
C ASP A 207 5.22 -24.76 8.09
N ASN A 208 4.02 -24.90 7.54
CA ASN A 208 3.79 -25.42 6.18
C ASN A 208 3.98 -24.37 5.08
N VAL A 209 4.40 -23.13 5.41
CA VAL A 209 4.78 -22.08 4.46
C VAL A 209 6.30 -21.94 4.43
N THR A 210 6.89 -22.17 3.27
CA THR A 210 8.30 -21.85 3.01
C THR A 210 8.41 -20.48 2.34
N VAL A 211 9.09 -19.55 2.97
CA VAL A 211 9.33 -18.21 2.43
C VAL A 211 10.67 -18.17 1.71
N PHE A 212 10.65 -17.77 0.43
CA PHE A 212 11.82 -17.52 -0.39
C PHE A 212 11.89 -16.03 -0.73
N GLU A 213 13.02 -15.41 -0.42
CA GLU A 213 13.35 -14.03 -0.80
C GLU A 213 14.48 -14.03 -1.84
N LEU A 214 14.76 -12.89 -2.46
CA LEU A 214 15.77 -12.76 -3.51
C LEU A 214 15.59 -13.81 -4.63
N SER A 215 14.34 -14.16 -4.89
CA SER A 215 13.94 -15.24 -5.78
C SER A 215 12.93 -14.74 -6.82
N PRO A 216 13.37 -13.88 -7.78
CA PRO A 216 12.50 -13.39 -8.84
C PRO A 216 12.06 -14.53 -9.77
N VAL A 217 10.75 -14.66 -9.94
CA VAL A 217 10.16 -15.58 -10.93
C VAL A 217 10.40 -15.00 -12.32
N THR A 218 11.07 -15.71 -13.21
CA THR A 218 11.35 -15.25 -14.58
C THR A 218 10.35 -15.77 -15.60
N LEU A 219 9.78 -16.95 -15.37
CA LEU A 219 8.81 -17.59 -16.25
C LEU A 219 7.86 -18.47 -15.42
N ILE A 220 6.58 -18.47 -15.75
CA ILE A 220 5.61 -19.48 -15.31
C ILE A 220 5.10 -20.22 -16.53
N GLU A 221 5.33 -21.52 -16.56
CA GLU A 221 5.05 -22.41 -17.66
C GLU A 221 4.00 -23.45 -17.26
N PRO A 222 2.90 -23.64 -18.00
CA PRO A 222 1.96 -24.74 -17.74
C PRO A 222 2.58 -26.07 -18.16
N ARG A 223 2.45 -27.10 -17.30
CA ARG A 223 2.94 -28.46 -17.56
C ARG A 223 1.92 -29.49 -17.08
N GLY A 224 1.02 -29.89 -17.97
CA GLY A 224 -0.11 -30.77 -17.63
C GLY A 224 -1.05 -30.07 -16.61
N ASP A 225 -1.27 -30.71 -15.49
CA ASP A 225 -2.06 -30.22 -14.36
C ASP A 225 -1.25 -29.34 -13.36
N THR A 226 0.03 -29.12 -13.65
CA THR A 226 0.95 -28.34 -12.82
C THR A 226 1.47 -27.11 -13.56
N ARG A 227 2.20 -26.27 -12.84
CA ARG A 227 2.96 -25.13 -13.37
C ARG A 227 4.40 -25.22 -12.90
N VAL A 228 5.31 -24.85 -13.78
CA VAL A 228 6.74 -24.72 -13.44
C VAL A 228 7.07 -23.24 -13.36
N LEU A 229 7.56 -22.82 -12.21
CA LEU A 229 8.07 -21.48 -11.99
C LEU A 229 9.59 -21.53 -12.08
N HIS A 230 10.18 -20.68 -12.91
CA HIS A 230 11.61 -20.63 -13.16
C HIS A 230 12.24 -19.46 -12.40
N PHE A 231 13.41 -19.74 -11.83
CA PHE A 231 14.24 -18.80 -11.07
C PHE A 231 15.69 -18.91 -11.57
N ALA A 232 16.53 -17.94 -11.25
CA ALA A 232 17.95 -18.01 -11.62
C ALA A 232 18.68 -19.23 -11.04
N GLY A 233 18.28 -19.69 -9.84
CA GLY A 233 18.94 -20.77 -9.12
C GLY A 233 18.23 -22.13 -9.21
N GLY A 234 17.02 -22.22 -9.80
CA GLY A 234 16.26 -23.46 -9.82
C GLY A 234 14.84 -23.33 -10.33
N THR A 235 14.00 -24.31 -10.03
CA THR A 235 12.58 -24.32 -10.42
C THR A 235 11.69 -24.75 -9.26
N ILE A 236 10.45 -24.27 -9.27
CA ILE A 236 9.39 -24.80 -8.39
C ILE A 236 8.26 -25.36 -9.26
N VAL A 237 7.89 -26.60 -9.01
CA VAL A 237 6.70 -27.23 -9.63
C VAL A 237 5.54 -27.10 -8.64
N ALA A 238 4.43 -26.54 -9.07
CA ALA A 238 3.24 -26.32 -8.23
C ALA A 238 1.96 -26.77 -8.93
N LYS A 239 0.98 -27.28 -8.16
CA LYS A 239 -0.38 -27.55 -8.65
C LYS A 239 -1.16 -26.26 -8.84
N GLN A 240 -0.98 -25.29 -7.94
CA GLN A 240 -1.74 -24.05 -7.88
C GLN A 240 -0.80 -22.87 -7.66
N VAL A 241 -1.09 -21.74 -8.31
CA VAL A 241 -0.32 -20.50 -8.20
C VAL A 241 -1.27 -19.31 -7.94
N ILE A 242 -0.91 -18.45 -7.00
CA ILE A 242 -1.60 -17.17 -6.75
C ILE A 242 -0.64 -16.02 -7.05
N LEU A 243 -1.04 -15.11 -7.94
CA LEU A 243 -0.28 -13.92 -8.31
C LEU A 243 -0.71 -12.72 -7.45
N CYS A 244 0.24 -12.17 -6.67
CA CYS A 244 0.06 -11.02 -5.79
C CYS A 244 1.07 -9.89 -6.12
N THR A 245 1.31 -9.64 -7.41
CA THR A 245 2.41 -8.80 -7.90
C THR A 245 2.06 -7.32 -8.08
N ASN A 246 0.82 -6.95 -7.83
CA ASN A 246 0.29 -5.59 -7.81
C ASN A 246 0.80 -4.71 -8.99
N ALA A 247 1.49 -3.58 -8.74
CA ALA A 247 1.95 -2.66 -9.78
C ALA A 247 2.88 -3.31 -10.82
N TYR A 248 3.62 -4.33 -10.45
CA TYR A 248 4.51 -5.06 -11.37
C TYR A 248 3.76 -5.92 -12.37
N ALA A 249 2.49 -6.29 -12.12
CA ALA A 249 1.68 -7.04 -13.08
C ALA A 249 1.57 -6.35 -14.44
N ALA A 250 1.56 -5.02 -14.48
CA ALA A 250 1.56 -4.25 -15.72
C ALA A 250 2.83 -4.46 -16.58
N THR A 251 3.96 -4.82 -15.96
CA THR A 251 5.24 -5.02 -16.66
C THR A 251 5.41 -6.44 -17.21
N PHE A 252 4.54 -7.36 -16.84
CA PHE A 252 4.59 -8.77 -17.26
C PHE A 252 3.71 -9.09 -18.48
N GLY A 253 3.23 -8.05 -19.19
CA GLY A 253 2.29 -8.23 -20.29
C GLY A 253 0.88 -8.66 -19.85
N MET A 254 0.65 -8.78 -18.54
CA MET A 254 -0.63 -9.14 -17.96
C MET A 254 -1.40 -7.83 -17.67
N HIS A 255 -2.52 -7.63 -18.37
CA HIS A 255 -3.36 -6.44 -18.18
C HIS A 255 -2.60 -5.11 -18.33
N SER A 256 -1.55 -5.10 -19.15
CA SER A 256 -0.63 -3.97 -19.35
C SER A 256 -1.33 -2.67 -19.75
N ASN A 257 -2.54 -2.77 -20.31
CA ASN A 257 -3.30 -1.61 -20.80
C ASN A 257 -4.32 -1.06 -19.79
N GLY A 258 -4.51 -1.69 -18.63
CA GLY A 258 -5.54 -1.27 -17.67
C GLY A 258 -4.98 -0.83 -16.31
N LEU A 259 -3.75 -1.21 -15.99
CA LEU A 259 -3.09 -0.86 -14.74
C LEU A 259 -2.18 0.36 -14.92
N LEU A 260 -2.25 1.28 -13.98
CA LEU A 260 -1.49 2.53 -13.95
C LEU A 260 -0.50 2.50 -12.77
N PRO A 261 0.77 2.19 -13.02
CA PRO A 261 1.82 2.35 -12.02
C PRO A 261 2.10 3.84 -11.77
N VAL A 262 1.56 4.37 -10.69
CA VAL A 262 1.78 5.76 -10.26
C VAL A 262 2.63 5.75 -9.00
N TYR A 263 3.80 6.37 -9.06
CA TYR A 263 4.64 6.55 -7.88
C TYR A 263 4.11 7.68 -7.01
N THR A 264 4.22 7.49 -5.70
CA THR A 264 4.21 8.55 -4.72
C THR A 264 5.49 8.48 -3.90
N PHE A 265 5.91 9.62 -3.35
CA PHE A 265 7.19 9.72 -2.66
C PHE A 265 6.99 10.07 -1.20
N ALA A 266 7.87 9.56 -0.36
CA ALA A 266 7.91 9.87 1.05
C ALA A 266 9.32 10.24 1.50
N SER A 267 9.40 11.05 2.54
CA SER A 267 10.64 11.33 3.26
C SER A 267 10.41 11.15 4.76
N LEU A 268 11.48 10.77 5.45
CA LEU A 268 11.49 10.65 6.90
C LEU A 268 12.60 11.57 7.44
N THR A 269 12.27 12.37 8.47
CA THR A 269 13.28 13.20 9.13
C THR A 269 14.26 12.34 9.92
N ARG A 270 15.43 12.89 10.30
CA ARG A 270 16.15 12.38 11.45
C ARG A 270 15.29 12.44 12.72
N PRO A 271 15.61 11.71 13.77
CA PRO A 271 14.95 11.89 15.06
C PRO A 271 15.12 13.35 15.52
N MET A 272 14.05 13.94 16.06
CA MET A 272 14.09 15.24 16.73
C MET A 272 14.77 15.07 18.10
N ASN A 273 15.56 16.04 18.50
CA ASN A 273 16.08 16.12 19.86
C ASN A 273 15.01 16.67 20.84
N ALA A 274 15.31 16.67 22.14
CA ALA A 274 14.34 17.08 23.17
C ALA A 274 13.85 18.52 22.99
N ASP A 275 14.72 19.45 22.59
CA ASP A 275 14.34 20.85 22.36
C ASP A 275 13.43 21.00 21.14
N GLU A 276 13.68 20.25 20.07
CA GLU A 276 12.84 20.22 18.87
C GLU A 276 11.47 19.62 19.16
N VAL A 277 11.43 18.55 19.94
CA VAL A 277 10.18 17.93 20.43
C VAL A 277 9.39 18.90 21.27
N ALA A 278 10.04 19.62 22.19
CA ALA A 278 9.41 20.64 23.03
C ALA A 278 8.88 21.84 22.21
N LYS A 279 9.65 22.30 21.21
CA LYS A 279 9.22 23.38 20.29
C LYS A 279 8.04 22.99 19.43
N LEU A 280 7.98 21.76 18.95
CA LEU A 280 6.83 21.25 18.19
C LEU A 280 5.59 21.19 19.09
N GLY A 281 5.73 20.68 20.30
CA GLY A 281 4.59 20.42 21.18
C GLY A 281 3.63 19.36 20.59
N GLY A 282 2.33 19.53 20.86
CA GLY A 282 1.30 18.61 20.36
C GLY A 282 1.36 17.22 21.01
N THR A 283 0.62 16.27 20.43
CA THR A 283 0.63 14.86 20.90
C THR A 283 1.84 14.11 20.37
N ARG A 284 2.26 13.08 21.08
CA ARG A 284 3.49 12.33 20.77
C ARG A 284 3.44 11.57 19.44
N SER A 285 2.26 11.16 19.02
CA SER A 285 2.02 10.48 17.74
C SER A 285 0.70 10.95 17.15
N TRP A 286 0.66 11.16 15.85
CA TRP A 286 -0.53 11.47 15.08
C TRP A 286 -0.33 11.22 13.59
N ALA A 287 -1.44 11.11 12.87
CA ALA A 287 -1.45 10.85 11.45
C ALA A 287 -2.48 11.73 10.74
N VAL A 288 -2.00 12.55 9.80
CA VAL A 288 -2.80 13.47 8.99
C VAL A 288 -2.79 13.03 7.52
N ILE A 289 -3.98 12.86 6.96
CA ILE A 289 -4.22 12.78 5.51
C ILE A 289 -4.72 14.17 5.08
N PRO A 290 -4.28 14.73 3.94
CA PRO A 290 -4.75 16.02 3.48
C PRO A 290 -6.22 15.96 3.06
N ALA A 291 -6.92 17.10 3.13
CA ALA A 291 -8.30 17.23 2.65
C ALA A 291 -8.38 17.09 1.11
N ASP A 292 -7.41 17.62 0.38
CA ASP A 292 -7.27 17.38 -1.07
C ASP A 292 -6.44 16.09 -1.29
N PRO A 293 -6.91 15.11 -2.08
CA PRO A 293 -6.20 13.85 -2.33
C PRO A 293 -4.76 13.98 -2.83
N MET A 294 -4.43 15.10 -3.49
CA MET A 294 -3.08 15.36 -3.99
C MET A 294 -2.18 16.08 -2.99
N GLY A 295 -2.71 16.46 -1.83
CA GLY A 295 -2.00 17.17 -0.78
C GLY A 295 -0.99 16.29 -0.02
N THR A 296 -0.43 16.86 1.05
CA THR A 296 0.64 16.23 1.82
C THR A 296 0.10 15.43 3.01
N THR A 297 0.35 14.13 3.00
CA THR A 297 0.19 13.25 4.17
C THR A 297 1.36 13.47 5.12
N VAL A 298 1.08 13.59 6.42
CA VAL A 298 2.10 13.78 7.46
C VAL A 298 1.83 12.85 8.64
N ARG A 299 2.87 12.22 9.17
CA ARG A 299 2.80 11.44 10.41
C ARG A 299 3.91 11.87 11.36
N ARG A 300 3.59 12.10 12.62
CA ARG A 300 4.55 12.09 13.72
C ARG A 300 4.62 10.70 14.32
N LEU A 301 5.81 10.15 14.40
CA LEU A 301 6.07 8.81 14.93
C LEU A 301 6.53 8.89 16.39
N ILE A 302 6.31 7.83 17.15
CA ILE A 302 6.80 7.73 18.55
C ILE A 302 8.32 7.76 18.66
N THR A 303 9.03 7.52 17.56
CA THR A 303 10.49 7.61 17.43
C THR A 303 10.98 9.04 17.23
N ASP A 304 10.11 10.03 17.48
CA ASP A 304 10.36 11.47 17.32
C ASP A 304 10.80 11.85 15.89
N ARG A 305 10.33 11.12 14.89
CA ARG A 305 10.51 11.43 13.47
C ARG A 305 9.19 11.92 12.85
N ILE A 306 9.30 12.69 11.79
CA ILE A 306 8.15 13.09 10.96
C ILE A 306 8.30 12.48 9.58
N CYS A 307 7.27 11.77 9.14
CA CYS A 307 7.12 11.28 7.79
C CYS A 307 6.29 12.28 6.98
N VAL A 308 6.79 12.67 5.81
CA VAL A 308 6.11 13.55 4.85
C VAL A 308 5.95 12.78 3.54
N ARG A 309 4.75 12.72 2.99
CA ARG A 309 4.44 12.04 1.73
C ARG A 309 3.60 12.94 0.84
N ASN A 310 4.10 13.27 -0.33
CA ASN A 310 3.36 13.91 -1.41
C ASN A 310 4.03 13.61 -2.75
N HIS A 311 3.67 14.35 -3.78
CA HIS A 311 4.13 14.24 -5.14
C HIS A 311 3.84 12.88 -5.78
N PHE A 312 3.25 12.93 -6.97
CA PHE A 312 2.91 11.75 -7.76
C PHE A 312 3.63 11.80 -9.10
N ALA A 313 4.02 10.65 -9.61
CA ALA A 313 4.63 10.53 -10.92
C ALA A 313 4.17 9.25 -11.62
N PHE A 314 3.65 9.36 -12.83
CA PHE A 314 3.35 8.20 -13.63
C PHE A 314 4.65 7.59 -14.15
N ARG A 315 4.91 6.33 -13.81
CA ARG A 315 6.13 5.59 -14.18
C ARG A 315 5.76 4.19 -14.65
N PRO A 316 5.32 4.08 -15.91
CA PRO A 316 4.83 2.81 -16.45
C PRO A 316 5.90 1.70 -16.49
N ASP A 317 7.17 2.07 -16.41
CA ASP A 317 8.28 1.13 -16.33
C ASP A 317 8.59 0.69 -14.90
N VAL A 318 7.82 1.18 -13.92
CA VAL A 318 8.01 0.93 -12.49
C VAL A 318 9.46 1.24 -12.06
N LYS A 319 10.03 2.34 -12.57
CA LYS A 319 11.37 2.83 -12.25
C LYS A 319 11.35 4.30 -11.88
N VAL A 320 12.19 4.68 -10.93
CA VAL A 320 12.37 6.04 -10.46
C VAL A 320 13.85 6.43 -10.65
N SER A 321 14.08 7.64 -11.16
CA SER A 321 15.42 8.17 -11.33
C SER A 321 15.91 8.93 -10.09
N ALA A 322 17.21 9.15 -9.99
CA ALA A 322 17.81 10.02 -8.96
C ALA A 322 17.24 11.46 -9.03
N ALA A 323 16.90 11.94 -10.23
CA ALA A 323 16.29 13.26 -10.43
C ALA A 323 14.85 13.30 -9.85
N ASP A 324 14.06 12.23 -9.98
CA ASP A 324 12.75 12.12 -9.36
C ASP A 324 12.84 12.19 -7.83
N LEU A 325 13.80 11.48 -7.24
CA LEU A 325 14.04 11.49 -5.80
C LEU A 325 14.50 12.86 -5.30
N ALA A 326 15.40 13.52 -6.03
CA ALA A 326 15.86 14.87 -5.70
C ALA A 326 14.72 15.89 -5.76
N LYS A 327 13.86 15.81 -6.79
CA LYS A 327 12.67 16.64 -6.92
C LYS A 327 11.70 16.40 -5.76
N ALA A 328 11.41 15.14 -5.45
CA ALA A 328 10.53 14.78 -4.34
C ALA A 328 11.07 15.31 -3.00
N ARG A 329 12.37 15.11 -2.72
CA ARG A 329 13.03 15.64 -1.52
C ARG A 329 12.88 17.15 -1.41
N HIS A 330 13.11 17.89 -2.50
CA HIS A 330 12.92 19.34 -2.51
C HIS A 330 11.48 19.75 -2.20
N LEU A 331 10.50 19.09 -2.80
CA LEU A 331 9.07 19.34 -2.51
C LEU A 331 8.71 19.02 -1.07
N HIS A 332 9.22 17.92 -0.52
CA HIS A 332 9.01 17.53 0.87
C HIS A 332 9.66 18.53 1.85
N GLN A 333 10.85 19.04 1.56
CA GLN A 333 11.51 20.07 2.37
C GLN A 333 10.66 21.36 2.43
N ARG A 334 10.14 21.81 1.28
CA ARG A 334 9.25 22.98 1.22
C ARG A 334 7.96 22.72 1.99
N SER A 335 7.35 21.58 1.82
CA SER A 335 6.12 21.18 2.52
C SER A 335 6.34 21.08 4.03
N PHE A 336 7.46 20.51 4.47
CA PHE A 336 7.87 20.42 5.87
C PHE A 336 8.10 21.80 6.49
N ALA A 337 8.89 22.66 5.85
CA ALA A 337 9.20 24.00 6.33
C ALA A 337 7.94 24.89 6.48
N ARG A 338 6.96 24.75 5.58
CA ARG A 338 5.68 25.47 5.68
C ARG A 338 4.84 25.01 6.87
N ARG A 339 4.85 23.70 7.15
CA ARG A 339 4.07 23.11 8.25
C ARG A 339 4.74 23.29 9.60
N PHE A 340 6.06 23.22 9.62
CA PHE A 340 6.86 23.22 10.87
C PHE A 340 7.96 24.26 10.83
N PRO A 341 7.64 25.57 10.72
CA PRO A 341 8.66 26.63 10.67
C PRO A 341 9.53 26.66 11.93
N MET A 342 9.01 26.16 13.08
CA MET A 342 9.75 26.05 14.34
C MET A 342 10.83 24.94 14.31
N LEU A 343 10.83 24.07 13.32
CA LEU A 343 11.76 22.92 13.17
C LEU A 343 12.77 23.14 12.04
N GLY A 344 13.21 24.36 11.76
CA GLY A 344 14.07 24.71 10.63
C GLY A 344 15.42 23.95 10.56
N GLY A 345 15.89 23.38 11.67
CA GLY A 345 17.11 22.56 11.74
C GLY A 345 16.89 21.05 11.59
N VAL A 346 15.65 20.60 11.43
CA VAL A 346 15.35 19.17 11.30
C VAL A 346 15.41 18.76 9.82
N GLU A 347 16.40 17.91 9.48
CA GLU A 347 16.63 17.48 8.12
C GLU A 347 15.85 16.23 7.76
N LEU A 348 15.49 16.10 6.48
CA LEU A 348 15.00 14.85 5.90
C LEU A 348 16.18 13.88 5.74
N GLU A 349 16.21 12.81 6.50
CA GLU A 349 17.30 11.83 6.45
C GLU A 349 17.15 10.89 5.24
N TYR A 350 15.93 10.38 5.03
CA TYR A 350 15.62 9.45 3.95
C TYR A 350 14.60 10.01 2.98
N THR A 351 14.70 9.60 1.71
CA THR A 351 13.71 9.89 0.65
C THR A 351 13.61 8.70 -0.28
N TRP A 352 12.37 8.25 -0.54
CA TRP A 352 12.12 7.09 -1.39
C TRP A 352 10.82 7.24 -2.17
N GLY A 353 10.66 6.41 -3.22
CA GLY A 353 9.43 6.25 -3.97
C GLY A 353 8.78 4.90 -3.70
N GLY A 354 7.48 4.79 -3.94
CA GLY A 354 6.72 3.54 -3.93
C GLY A 354 5.61 3.55 -4.97
N PRO A 355 5.51 2.51 -5.84
CA PRO A 355 4.48 2.46 -6.85
C PRO A 355 3.13 2.06 -6.25
N LEU A 356 2.11 2.84 -6.59
CA LEU A 356 0.70 2.46 -6.45
C LEU A 356 0.28 1.68 -7.69
N CYS A 357 -0.67 0.76 -7.55
CA CYS A 357 -1.36 0.11 -8.64
C CYS A 357 -2.77 0.67 -8.75
N LEU A 358 -2.96 1.61 -9.66
CA LEU A 358 -4.24 2.26 -9.91
C LEU A 358 -4.86 1.72 -11.20
N SER A 359 -6.14 1.96 -11.38
CA SER A 359 -6.86 1.80 -12.64
C SER A 359 -7.80 2.98 -12.85
N ALA A 360 -8.11 3.30 -14.11
CA ALA A 360 -8.94 4.48 -14.45
C ALA A 360 -10.39 4.38 -13.94
N ASN A 361 -10.85 3.18 -13.61
CA ASN A 361 -12.22 2.89 -13.16
C ASN A 361 -12.26 2.23 -11.78
N ASN A 362 -11.22 2.37 -10.96
CA ASN A 362 -11.06 1.67 -9.67
C ASN A 362 -11.24 0.14 -9.75
N GLY A 363 -11.14 -0.45 -10.95
CA GLY A 363 -11.21 -1.87 -11.18
C GLY A 363 -10.00 -2.60 -10.60
N ALA A 364 -10.19 -3.88 -10.25
CA ALA A 364 -9.15 -4.75 -9.74
C ALA A 364 -9.25 -6.14 -10.40
N LEU A 365 -8.20 -6.93 -10.26
CA LEU A 365 -8.15 -8.30 -10.75
C LEU A 365 -8.21 -9.22 -9.54
N PHE A 366 -9.27 -10.02 -9.48
CA PHE A 366 -9.48 -10.96 -8.41
C PHE A 366 -10.19 -12.21 -8.93
N GLY A 367 -9.62 -13.38 -8.64
CA GLY A 367 -10.23 -14.66 -8.95
C GLY A 367 -9.36 -15.61 -9.75
N LYS A 368 -10.00 -16.59 -10.41
CA LYS A 368 -9.35 -17.59 -11.25
C LYS A 368 -9.04 -17.00 -12.63
N ARG A 369 -7.76 -16.96 -12.98
CA ARG A 369 -7.29 -16.51 -14.30
C ARG A 369 -7.26 -17.65 -15.32
N ALA A 370 -6.83 -18.84 -14.89
CA ALA A 370 -6.77 -20.07 -15.66
C ALA A 370 -6.79 -21.26 -14.69
N ASP A 371 -6.86 -22.49 -15.20
CA ASP A 371 -6.76 -23.66 -14.35
C ASP A 371 -5.44 -23.65 -13.58
N GLY A 372 -5.51 -23.78 -12.25
CA GLY A 372 -4.36 -23.72 -11.37
C GLY A 372 -3.69 -22.36 -11.26
N LEU A 373 -4.32 -21.27 -11.72
CA LEU A 373 -3.77 -19.91 -11.64
C LEU A 373 -4.82 -18.90 -11.17
N TYR A 374 -4.51 -18.22 -10.09
CA TYR A 374 -5.35 -17.18 -9.46
C TYR A 374 -4.60 -15.85 -9.39
N GLU A 375 -5.33 -14.76 -9.23
CA GLU A 375 -4.73 -13.43 -9.12
C GLU A 375 -5.51 -12.53 -8.14
N ALA A 376 -4.76 -11.70 -7.41
CA ALA A 376 -5.28 -10.64 -6.55
C ALA A 376 -4.40 -9.38 -6.71
N ILE A 377 -4.82 -8.46 -7.58
CA ILE A 377 -4.01 -7.34 -8.09
C ILE A 377 -4.90 -6.08 -8.19
N GLY A 378 -4.37 -4.90 -7.87
CA GLY A 378 -5.09 -3.64 -8.02
C GLY A 378 -5.64 -3.10 -6.71
N CYS A 379 -4.76 -2.69 -5.81
CA CYS A 379 -5.14 -2.12 -4.51
C CYS A 379 -5.72 -0.69 -4.58
N ASN A 380 -5.62 -0.01 -5.73
CA ASN A 380 -6.16 1.34 -5.99
C ASN A 380 -5.82 2.36 -4.89
N GLY A 381 -4.55 2.38 -4.43
CA GLY A 381 -4.05 3.32 -3.44
C GLY A 381 -4.18 2.91 -1.97
N LEU A 382 -5.01 1.92 -1.64
CA LEU A 382 -5.23 1.42 -0.28
C LEU A 382 -4.50 0.09 -0.02
N GLY A 383 -3.19 0.07 -0.27
CA GLY A 383 -2.39 -1.16 -0.28
C GLY A 383 -2.53 -2.03 0.95
N LEU A 384 -2.46 -1.46 2.16
CA LEU A 384 -2.52 -2.25 3.39
C LEU A 384 -3.93 -2.82 3.63
N SER A 385 -4.98 -2.01 3.65
CA SER A 385 -6.35 -2.48 3.96
C SER A 385 -6.91 -3.41 2.88
N ARG A 386 -6.95 -2.92 1.63
CA ARG A 386 -7.49 -3.72 0.50
C ARG A 386 -6.62 -4.93 0.18
N GLY A 387 -5.29 -4.76 0.25
CA GLY A 387 -4.35 -5.85 0.00
C GLY A 387 -4.48 -7.00 1.00
N SER A 388 -4.66 -6.69 2.29
CA SER A 388 -4.89 -7.71 3.33
C SER A 388 -6.18 -8.48 3.08
N SER A 389 -7.29 -7.77 2.81
CA SER A 389 -8.57 -8.40 2.49
C SER A 389 -8.48 -9.26 1.23
N SER A 390 -7.92 -8.71 0.14
CA SER A 390 -7.78 -9.46 -1.12
C SER A 390 -6.92 -10.70 -0.95
N GLY A 391 -5.83 -10.60 -0.17
CA GLY A 391 -4.95 -11.75 0.11
C GLY A 391 -5.67 -12.86 0.86
N LYS A 392 -6.38 -12.53 1.94
CA LYS A 392 -7.18 -13.49 2.69
C LYS A 392 -8.27 -14.14 1.82
N LEU A 393 -9.03 -13.30 1.09
CA LEU A 393 -10.18 -13.77 0.31
C LEU A 393 -9.79 -14.56 -0.94
N ILE A 394 -8.63 -14.28 -1.57
CA ILE A 394 -8.19 -15.07 -2.72
C ILE A 394 -7.80 -16.49 -2.31
N ALA A 395 -7.23 -16.66 -1.11
CA ALA A 395 -6.94 -17.97 -0.56
C ALA A 395 -8.24 -18.76 -0.27
N GLU A 396 -9.22 -18.12 0.34
CA GLU A 396 -10.55 -18.69 0.59
C GLU A 396 -11.21 -19.12 -0.73
N TYR A 397 -11.27 -18.22 -1.71
CA TYR A 397 -11.83 -18.52 -3.03
C TYR A 397 -11.12 -19.67 -3.75
N ALA A 398 -9.78 -19.71 -3.71
CA ALA A 398 -8.99 -20.72 -4.38
C ALA A 398 -9.18 -22.13 -3.77
N LEU A 399 -9.56 -22.21 -2.50
CA LEU A 399 -9.95 -23.43 -1.79
C LEU A 399 -11.45 -23.77 -1.89
N GLY A 400 -12.21 -22.98 -2.68
CA GLY A 400 -13.62 -23.24 -2.94
C GLY A 400 -14.59 -22.60 -1.93
N GLU A 401 -14.09 -21.79 -1.00
CA GLU A 401 -14.96 -21.04 -0.10
C GLU A 401 -15.65 -19.89 -0.83
N SER A 402 -16.92 -19.66 -0.51
CA SER A 402 -17.71 -18.55 -1.07
C SER A 402 -18.43 -17.83 0.05
N ASN A 403 -18.13 -16.55 0.21
CA ASN A 403 -18.81 -15.65 1.14
C ASN A 403 -19.18 -14.34 0.42
N SER A 404 -19.91 -13.46 1.08
CA SER A 404 -20.40 -12.20 0.50
C SER A 404 -19.26 -11.29 0.00
N LEU A 405 -18.09 -11.26 0.67
CA LEU A 405 -16.95 -10.45 0.26
C LEU A 405 -16.24 -11.06 -0.97
N VAL A 406 -16.09 -12.38 -1.04
CA VAL A 406 -15.59 -13.07 -2.24
C VAL A 406 -16.52 -12.74 -3.42
N GLN A 407 -17.83 -12.85 -3.25
CA GLN A 407 -18.81 -12.54 -4.31
C GLN A 407 -18.76 -11.05 -4.71
N GLN A 408 -18.53 -10.15 -3.77
CA GLN A 408 -18.31 -8.72 -4.04
C GLN A 408 -17.07 -8.51 -4.92
N LEU A 409 -15.94 -9.15 -4.60
CA LEU A 409 -14.70 -9.03 -5.37
C LEU A 409 -14.82 -9.63 -6.78
N LEU A 410 -15.47 -10.77 -6.93
CA LEU A 410 -15.71 -11.40 -8.24
C LEU A 410 -16.58 -10.54 -9.16
N LYS A 411 -17.43 -9.67 -8.59
CA LYS A 411 -18.30 -8.73 -9.33
C LYS A 411 -17.62 -7.40 -9.61
N GLN A 412 -16.45 -7.13 -9.04
CA GLN A 412 -15.74 -5.87 -9.30
C GLN A 412 -15.41 -5.72 -10.79
N PRO A 413 -15.49 -4.51 -11.33
CA PRO A 413 -15.07 -4.27 -12.71
C PRO A 413 -13.58 -4.56 -12.87
N HIS A 414 -13.21 -5.19 -13.97
CA HIS A 414 -11.81 -5.30 -14.36
C HIS A 414 -11.25 -3.91 -14.71
N PRO A 415 -9.92 -3.70 -14.58
CA PRO A 415 -9.27 -2.49 -15.04
C PRO A 415 -9.62 -2.21 -16.50
N ARG A 416 -10.18 -1.02 -16.78
CA ARG A 416 -10.58 -0.64 -18.14
C ARG A 416 -9.33 -0.45 -19.00
N PRO A 417 -9.28 -1.05 -20.20
CA PRO A 417 -8.20 -0.81 -21.14
C PRO A 417 -8.04 0.67 -21.47
N LEU A 418 -6.82 1.13 -21.48
CA LEU A 418 -6.44 2.50 -21.80
C LEU A 418 -5.96 2.63 -23.24
N PRO A 419 -5.96 3.83 -23.83
CA PRO A 419 -5.38 4.09 -25.15
C PRO A 419 -3.91 3.65 -25.21
N VAL A 420 -3.42 3.46 -26.45
CA VAL A 420 -2.01 3.10 -26.67
C VAL A 420 -1.05 4.22 -26.24
N ARG A 421 0.13 3.84 -25.81
CA ARG A 421 1.23 4.76 -25.54
C ARG A 421 1.74 5.38 -26.86
N PRO A 422 2.20 6.65 -26.90
CA PRO A 422 2.48 7.52 -25.73
C PRO A 422 1.31 8.40 -25.25
N LEU A 423 0.11 8.31 -25.88
CA LEU A 423 -1.01 9.20 -25.57
C LEU A 423 -1.46 9.11 -24.11
N VAL A 424 -1.55 7.90 -23.56
CA VAL A 424 -1.90 7.70 -22.16
C VAL A 424 -0.86 8.29 -21.21
N ASP A 425 0.42 8.21 -21.57
CA ASP A 425 1.52 8.72 -20.75
C ASP A 425 1.42 10.23 -20.56
N LEU A 426 1.12 10.94 -21.64
CA LEU A 426 0.90 12.39 -21.63
C LEU A 426 -0.37 12.76 -20.85
N ALA A 427 -1.48 12.06 -21.10
CA ALA A 427 -2.76 12.34 -20.47
C ALA A 427 -2.71 12.13 -18.94
N VAL A 428 -2.14 11.02 -18.48
CA VAL A 428 -2.01 10.73 -17.03
C VAL A 428 -1.06 11.72 -16.37
N SER A 429 0.08 12.04 -17.01
CA SER A 429 1.04 13.00 -16.46
C SER A 429 0.46 14.41 -16.38
N ALA A 430 -0.28 14.86 -17.41
CA ALA A 430 -0.98 16.13 -17.40
C ALA A 430 -2.07 16.20 -16.34
N THR A 431 -2.82 15.11 -16.15
CA THR A 431 -3.85 15.01 -15.11
C THR A 431 -3.25 15.12 -13.70
N ILE A 432 -2.14 14.39 -13.44
CA ILE A 432 -1.42 14.47 -12.16
C ILE A 432 -0.96 15.91 -11.93
N TRP A 433 -0.30 16.51 -12.90
CA TRP A 433 0.20 17.88 -12.79
C TRP A 433 -0.93 18.90 -12.50
N ALA A 434 -2.04 18.82 -13.23
CA ALA A 434 -3.19 19.70 -13.03
C ALA A 434 -3.81 19.56 -11.64
N LYS A 435 -3.95 18.31 -11.16
CA LYS A 435 -4.47 18.04 -9.81
C LYS A 435 -3.50 18.52 -8.72
N GLU A 436 -2.19 18.27 -8.83
CA GLU A 436 -1.19 18.81 -7.89
C GLU A 436 -1.20 20.33 -7.86
N PHE A 437 -1.28 20.99 -9.01
CA PHE A 437 -1.40 22.45 -9.11
C PHE A 437 -2.66 22.95 -8.39
N SER A 438 -3.79 22.27 -8.58
CA SER A 438 -5.08 22.59 -7.94
C SER A 438 -5.08 22.39 -6.42
N ALA A 439 -4.27 21.46 -5.89
CA ALA A 439 -4.14 21.22 -4.45
C ALA A 439 -3.50 22.42 -3.70
N GLY A 440 -2.64 23.20 -4.38
CA GLY A 440 -2.14 24.48 -3.89
C GLY A 440 -1.52 24.41 -2.48
N ALA A 441 -2.16 25.02 -1.48
CA ALA A 441 -1.64 25.06 -0.11
C ALA A 441 -1.65 23.70 0.61
N GLU A 442 -2.40 22.73 0.11
CA GLU A 442 -2.42 21.36 0.68
C GLU A 442 -1.11 20.57 0.41
N LEU A 443 -0.30 21.01 -0.58
CA LEU A 443 1.02 20.43 -0.90
C LEU A 443 2.14 20.87 0.05
#